data_cfcf204b1bff3a661c8623bbe2113b58
#
_entry.id   cfcf204b1bff3a661c8623bbe2113b58
#
_cell.length_a   1.000
_cell.length_b   1.000
_cell.length_c   1.000
_cell.angle_alpha   90.00
_cell.angle_beta   90.00
_cell.angle_gamma   90.00
#
_symmetry.space_group_name_H-M   'P 1'
#
loop_
_entity.id
_entity.type
_entity.pdbx_description
1 polymer ?
#
loop_
_entity_poly.entity_id
_entity_poly.type
_entity_poly.pdbx_seq_one_letter_code
_entity_poly.pdbx_strand_id
1 'polypeptide(L)'
;MKKTLLLFFFLWTGMIFAQQQTITYSVSPALFEENTAITITINGSSINETSWGIAATHELYLWAWAFDTNDTTQKGTPNNGSWGVSSDASKFTYNTASDTYTKTITPVTYYNTTGIGKIGFLVKAKDGNGDKKSQDVLVEVGIYQVTLTAPAENSSTIIASGGSLTISAANTGGNASYVLKANGTTIN
;
A
#
# COMPACT_ATOMS: atom_id res chain seq x y z
N MET A 1 -26.32 36.16 -35.72
CA MET A 1 -25.84 34.79 -35.74
C MET A 1 -24.39 34.61 -35.17
N LYS A 2 -24.03 35.32 -34.09
CA LYS A 2 -22.66 35.21 -33.48
C LYS A 2 -22.66 34.76 -32.02
N LYS A 3 -23.80 34.37 -31.44
CA LYS A 3 -23.91 33.99 -30.03
C LYS A 3 -24.07 32.46 -29.79
N THR A 4 -24.30 31.68 -30.82
CA THR A 4 -24.53 30.22 -30.71
C THR A 4 -23.22 29.38 -30.80
N LEU A 5 -22.12 29.97 -31.22
CA LEU A 5 -20.86 29.25 -31.37
C LEU A 5 -20.07 29.11 -30.05
N LEU A 6 -20.36 29.95 -29.04
CA LEU A 6 -19.66 29.95 -27.76
C LEU A 6 -20.16 28.85 -26.79
N LEU A 7 -21.37 28.34 -27.02
CA LEU A 7 -21.97 27.33 -26.13
C LEU A 7 -21.49 25.89 -26.44
N PHE A 8 -20.93 25.63 -27.61
CA PHE A 8 -20.43 24.31 -28.01
C PHE A 8 -19.00 24.02 -27.54
N PHE A 9 -18.24 25.04 -27.12
CA PHE A 9 -16.86 24.87 -26.68
C PHE A 9 -16.76 24.48 -25.18
N PHE A 10 -17.84 24.63 -24.40
CA PHE A 10 -17.84 24.32 -22.97
C PHE A 10 -18.29 22.89 -22.62
N LEU A 11 -18.73 22.10 -23.60
CA LEU A 11 -19.22 20.73 -23.38
C LEU A 11 -18.15 19.63 -23.59
N TRP A 12 -16.91 20.02 -23.86
CA TRP A 12 -15.79 19.07 -24.00
C TRP A 12 -14.73 19.24 -22.91
N THR A 13 -15.16 19.56 -21.70
CA THR A 13 -14.35 19.22 -20.55
C THR A 13 -14.46 17.71 -20.38
N GLY A 14 -13.54 16.98 -21.04
CA GLY A 14 -13.43 15.54 -20.91
C GLY A 14 -13.44 15.20 -19.42
N MET A 15 -14.37 14.38 -18.99
CA MET A 15 -14.32 13.78 -17.67
C MET A 15 -12.99 13.00 -17.62
N ILE A 16 -12.02 13.58 -16.97
CA ILE A 16 -10.79 12.86 -16.61
C ILE A 16 -11.23 11.88 -15.53
N PHE A 17 -11.63 10.68 -15.93
CA PHE A 17 -11.83 9.59 -14.99
C PHE A 17 -10.46 9.25 -14.44
N ALA A 18 -10.28 9.41 -13.15
CA ALA A 18 -9.15 8.83 -12.45
C ALA A 18 -9.12 7.33 -12.78
N GLN A 19 -8.00 6.85 -13.33
CA GLN A 19 -7.85 5.44 -13.71
C GLN A 19 -7.32 4.58 -12.56
N GLN A 20 -7.36 5.13 -11.34
CA GLN A 20 -7.00 4.38 -10.15
C GLN A 20 -7.91 3.17 -9.99
N GLN A 21 -7.29 2.00 -9.75
CA GLN A 21 -8.00 0.73 -9.61
C GLN A 21 -7.72 0.10 -8.26
N THR A 22 -8.69 -0.65 -7.75
CA THR A 22 -8.51 -1.48 -6.57
C THR A 22 -8.00 -2.85 -6.99
N ILE A 23 -6.78 -3.19 -6.58
CA ILE A 23 -6.16 -4.49 -6.88
C ILE A 23 -6.43 -5.51 -5.79
N THR A 24 -6.48 -6.78 -6.21
CA THR A 24 -6.39 -7.94 -5.32
C THR A 24 -4.95 -8.43 -5.30
N TYR A 25 -4.38 -8.56 -4.11
CA TYR A 25 -2.99 -8.92 -3.91
C TYR A 25 -2.80 -9.89 -2.75
N SER A 26 -1.62 -10.49 -2.71
CA SER A 26 -1.10 -11.22 -1.54
C SER A 26 0.39 -10.96 -1.36
N VAL A 27 0.87 -11.12 -0.12
CA VAL A 27 2.29 -11.10 0.23
C VAL A 27 2.62 -12.40 0.92
N SER A 28 3.66 -13.08 0.48
CA SER A 28 4.08 -14.37 1.04
C SER A 28 5.59 -14.37 1.33
N PRO A 29 6.00 -14.76 2.55
CA PRO A 29 5.16 -15.08 3.70
C PRO A 29 4.36 -13.86 4.19
N ALA A 30 3.21 -14.09 4.83
CA ALA A 30 2.34 -13.00 5.32
C ALA A 30 2.94 -12.29 6.55
N LEU A 31 3.75 -13.00 7.33
CA LEU A 31 4.52 -12.46 8.46
C LEU A 31 6.01 -12.61 8.12
N PHE A 32 6.73 -11.50 8.15
CA PHE A 32 8.13 -11.45 7.72
C PHE A 32 8.89 -10.34 8.41
N GLU A 33 10.19 -10.55 8.55
CA GLU A 33 11.16 -9.55 8.98
C GLU A 33 11.71 -8.78 7.77
N GLU A 34 12.30 -7.62 8.00
CA GLU A 34 12.84 -6.76 6.93
C GLU A 34 13.92 -7.43 6.05
N ASN A 35 14.59 -8.46 6.57
CA ASN A 35 15.61 -9.25 5.87
C ASN A 35 15.07 -10.53 5.22
N THR A 36 13.76 -10.79 5.33
CA THR A 36 13.10 -11.94 4.72
C THR A 36 12.71 -11.64 3.28
N ALA A 37 13.02 -12.55 2.35
CA ALA A 37 12.52 -12.45 0.99
C ALA A 37 11.00 -12.66 0.97
N ILE A 38 10.27 -11.71 0.39
CA ILE A 38 8.81 -11.78 0.22
C ILE A 38 8.45 -11.74 -1.25
N THR A 39 7.36 -12.42 -1.60
CA THR A 39 6.78 -12.36 -2.94
C THR A 39 5.44 -11.62 -2.88
N ILE A 40 5.35 -10.53 -3.59
CA ILE A 40 4.10 -9.79 -3.84
C ILE A 40 3.48 -10.39 -5.08
N THR A 41 2.22 -10.84 -4.95
CA THR A 41 1.44 -11.37 -6.08
C THR A 41 0.21 -10.49 -6.28
N ILE A 42 -0.01 -10.06 -7.51
CA ILE A 42 -1.20 -9.30 -7.92
C ILE A 42 -2.04 -10.19 -8.84
N ASN A 43 -3.34 -10.24 -8.60
CA ASN A 43 -4.28 -10.92 -9.49
C ASN A 43 -4.51 -10.05 -10.74
N GLY A 44 -4.20 -10.57 -11.92
CA GLY A 44 -4.33 -9.86 -13.20
C GLY A 44 -5.77 -9.43 -13.49
N SER A 45 -6.77 -10.27 -13.14
CA SER A 45 -8.19 -9.95 -13.31
C SER A 45 -8.66 -8.73 -12.52
N SER A 46 -7.89 -8.29 -11.51
CA SER A 46 -8.18 -7.06 -10.75
C SER A 46 -7.69 -5.78 -11.43
N ILE A 47 -6.98 -5.90 -12.57
CA ILE A 47 -6.43 -4.78 -13.33
C ILE A 47 -7.15 -4.69 -14.68
N ASN A 48 -7.70 -3.53 -15.00
CA ASN A 48 -8.14 -3.25 -16.35
C ASN A 48 -6.93 -2.82 -17.21
N GLU A 49 -6.21 -3.82 -17.74
CA GLU A 49 -4.99 -3.64 -18.52
C GLU A 49 -5.20 -2.78 -19.77
N THR A 50 -6.40 -2.87 -20.38
CA THR A 50 -6.75 -2.06 -21.55
C THR A 50 -6.76 -0.58 -21.20
N SER A 51 -7.36 -0.21 -20.08
CA SER A 51 -7.41 1.20 -19.65
C SER A 51 -6.02 1.75 -19.30
N TRP A 52 -5.13 0.89 -18.80
CA TRP A 52 -3.75 1.27 -18.49
C TRP A 52 -2.82 1.18 -19.72
N GLY A 53 -3.28 0.61 -20.83
CA GLY A 53 -2.50 0.46 -22.07
C GLY A 53 -1.43 -0.63 -21.96
N ILE A 54 -1.60 -1.61 -21.09
CA ILE A 54 -0.63 -2.70 -20.86
C ILE A 54 -1.12 -4.07 -21.34
N ALA A 55 -2.32 -4.18 -21.90
CA ALA A 55 -2.92 -5.46 -22.31
C ALA A 55 -2.08 -6.27 -23.32
N ALA A 56 -1.24 -5.62 -24.11
CA ALA A 56 -0.37 -6.30 -25.08
C ALA A 56 0.99 -6.70 -24.50
N THR A 57 1.43 -6.07 -23.43
CA THR A 57 2.78 -6.23 -22.88
C THR A 57 2.80 -6.82 -21.47
N HIS A 58 1.68 -6.70 -20.75
CA HIS A 58 1.57 -7.05 -19.34
C HIS A 58 2.67 -6.41 -18.48
N GLU A 59 3.05 -5.15 -18.80
CA GLU A 59 4.13 -4.44 -18.11
C GLU A 59 3.61 -3.70 -16.88
N LEU A 60 3.65 -4.36 -15.75
CA LEU A 60 3.27 -3.83 -14.44
C LEU A 60 4.52 -3.53 -13.61
N TYR A 61 4.50 -2.43 -12.88
CA TYR A 61 5.62 -1.94 -12.08
C TYR A 61 5.21 -1.68 -10.63
N LEU A 62 6.09 -2.01 -9.71
CA LEU A 62 5.97 -1.70 -8.30
C LEU A 62 6.46 -0.27 -8.05
N TRP A 63 5.63 0.57 -7.45
CA TRP A 63 6.03 1.84 -6.87
C TRP A 63 5.95 1.73 -5.37
N ALA A 64 7.08 1.83 -4.68
CA ALA A 64 7.17 1.40 -3.31
C ALA A 64 7.88 2.42 -2.41
N TRP A 65 7.56 2.37 -1.12
CA TRP A 65 8.18 3.16 -0.05
C TRP A 65 8.18 2.36 1.25
N ALA A 66 8.97 2.79 2.22
CA ALA A 66 9.05 2.18 3.53
C ALA A 66 8.86 3.24 4.62
N PHE A 67 8.37 2.82 5.77
CA PHE A 67 8.33 3.60 6.99
C PHE A 67 9.24 2.95 8.03
N ASP A 68 9.79 3.78 8.92
CA ASP A 68 10.48 3.30 10.11
C ASP A 68 9.49 2.65 11.11
N THR A 69 10.03 2.08 12.18
CA THR A 69 9.24 1.42 13.24
C THR A 69 8.31 2.35 14.00
N ASN A 70 8.43 3.67 13.83
CA ASN A 70 7.60 4.68 14.51
C ASN A 70 6.61 5.36 13.54
N ASP A 71 6.55 4.93 12.28
CA ASP A 71 5.76 5.56 11.21
C ASP A 71 6.06 7.06 10.99
N THR A 72 7.24 7.54 11.39
CA THR A 72 7.58 8.96 11.36
C THR A 72 8.32 9.37 10.10
N THR A 73 9.05 8.44 9.48
CA THR A 73 9.90 8.72 8.32
C THR A 73 9.54 7.83 7.15
N GLN A 74 9.03 8.44 6.09
CA GLN A 74 8.81 7.74 4.83
C GLN A 74 10.04 7.84 3.94
N LYS A 75 10.49 6.72 3.38
CA LYS A 75 11.61 6.62 2.46
C LYS A 75 11.21 5.85 1.20
N GLY A 76 11.37 6.46 0.04
CA GLY A 76 11.23 5.77 -1.25
C GLY A 76 12.38 4.79 -1.49
N THR A 77 12.24 3.96 -2.53
CA THR A 77 13.29 3.05 -2.98
C THR A 77 13.98 3.61 -4.23
N PRO A 78 15.30 3.40 -4.39
CA PRO A 78 15.99 3.74 -5.63
C PRO A 78 15.47 2.93 -6.84
N ASN A 79 14.75 1.84 -6.60
CA ASN A 79 14.22 0.96 -7.63
C ASN A 79 12.96 1.50 -8.34
N ASN A 80 12.33 2.57 -7.83
CA ASN A 80 11.11 3.11 -8.44
C ASN A 80 11.34 3.71 -9.83
N GLY A 81 12.50 4.35 -10.05
CA GLY A 81 12.72 5.22 -11.19
C GLY A 81 11.98 6.55 -11.03
N SER A 82 11.42 7.11 -12.10
CA SER A 82 10.57 8.29 -12.07
C SER A 82 9.09 7.91 -12.28
N TRP A 83 8.18 8.80 -11.89
CA TRP A 83 6.74 8.54 -12.02
C TRP A 83 6.31 8.28 -13.47
N GLY A 84 6.86 9.02 -14.43
CA GLY A 84 6.60 8.85 -15.86
C GLY A 84 7.36 7.68 -16.50
N VAL A 85 8.44 7.20 -15.87
CA VAL A 85 9.27 6.10 -16.39
C VAL A 85 9.76 5.24 -15.23
N SER A 86 9.02 4.18 -14.91
CA SER A 86 9.43 3.22 -13.89
C SER A 86 10.70 2.49 -14.29
N SER A 87 11.54 2.20 -13.29
CA SER A 87 12.74 1.37 -13.45
C SER A 87 12.37 -0.09 -13.72
N ASP A 88 13.10 -0.76 -14.61
CA ASP A 88 12.91 -2.19 -14.85
C ASP A 88 13.21 -3.05 -13.60
N ALA A 89 13.99 -2.53 -12.65
CA ALA A 89 14.18 -3.15 -11.34
C ALA A 89 12.89 -3.30 -10.54
N SER A 90 11.86 -2.51 -10.83
CA SER A 90 10.54 -2.57 -10.18
C SER A 90 9.50 -3.37 -10.99
N LYS A 91 9.85 -3.88 -12.17
CA LYS A 91 8.92 -4.63 -13.05
C LYS A 91 8.51 -5.96 -12.42
N PHE A 92 7.22 -6.28 -12.54
CA PHE A 92 6.69 -7.59 -12.21
C PHE A 92 6.92 -8.60 -13.32
N THR A 93 6.97 -9.87 -12.94
CA THR A 93 6.91 -11.01 -13.88
C THR A 93 5.44 -11.42 -14.03
N TYR A 94 4.95 -11.49 -15.27
CA TYR A 94 3.60 -11.95 -15.57
C TYR A 94 3.58 -13.45 -15.87
N ASN A 95 2.59 -14.14 -15.30
CA ASN A 95 2.31 -15.54 -15.58
C ASN A 95 0.95 -15.65 -16.30
N THR A 96 0.98 -15.97 -17.57
CA THR A 96 -0.22 -16.09 -18.42
C THR A 96 -1.14 -17.23 -17.97
N ALA A 97 -0.59 -18.34 -17.47
CA ALA A 97 -1.40 -19.50 -17.09
C ALA A 97 -2.27 -19.26 -15.85
N SER A 98 -1.79 -18.44 -14.92
CA SER A 98 -2.49 -18.10 -13.66
C SER A 98 -3.07 -16.70 -13.66
N ASP A 99 -2.84 -15.91 -14.71
CA ASP A 99 -3.19 -14.49 -14.77
C ASP A 99 -2.72 -13.73 -13.52
N THR A 100 -1.42 -13.83 -13.21
CA THR A 100 -0.84 -13.21 -12.03
C THR A 100 0.45 -12.47 -12.35
N TYR A 101 0.68 -11.39 -11.63
CA TYR A 101 1.93 -10.65 -11.62
C TYR A 101 2.66 -10.92 -10.31
N THR A 102 3.92 -11.31 -10.37
CA THR A 102 4.72 -11.62 -9.19
C THR A 102 5.99 -10.78 -9.14
N LYS A 103 6.37 -10.37 -7.94
CA LYS A 103 7.65 -9.73 -7.68
C LYS A 103 8.19 -10.15 -6.32
N THR A 104 9.40 -10.70 -6.31
CA THR A 104 10.10 -11.04 -5.08
C THR A 104 11.07 -9.91 -4.73
N ILE A 105 11.02 -9.47 -3.48
CA ILE A 105 11.92 -8.46 -2.90
C ILE A 105 12.36 -8.90 -1.50
N THR A 106 13.54 -8.45 -1.08
CA THR A 106 13.95 -8.46 0.33
C THR A 106 13.90 -7.00 0.79
N PRO A 107 13.02 -6.61 1.75
CA PRO A 107 12.79 -5.22 2.08
C PRO A 107 14.05 -4.42 2.32
N VAL A 108 14.94 -4.86 3.22
CA VAL A 108 16.19 -4.14 3.55
C VAL A 108 17.03 -3.83 2.31
N THR A 109 17.11 -4.76 1.37
CA THR A 109 17.88 -4.58 0.11
C THR A 109 17.12 -3.72 -0.88
N TYR A 110 15.81 -3.97 -1.03
CA TYR A 110 14.99 -3.29 -2.04
C TYR A 110 14.82 -1.80 -1.73
N TYR A 111 14.61 -1.46 -0.45
CA TYR A 111 14.47 -0.06 0.00
C TYR A 111 15.82 0.60 0.34
N ASN A 112 16.91 -0.16 0.35
CA ASN A 112 18.24 0.31 0.74
C ASN A 112 18.21 1.04 2.09
N THR A 113 17.59 0.42 3.09
CA THR A 113 17.45 0.96 4.44
C THR A 113 17.15 -0.17 5.42
N THR A 114 17.38 0.08 6.71
CA THR A 114 17.07 -0.83 7.84
C THR A 114 16.12 -0.16 8.82
N GLY A 115 15.60 -0.90 9.78
CA GLY A 115 14.62 -0.42 10.74
C GLY A 115 13.24 -0.20 10.12
N ILE A 116 12.89 -1.03 9.14
CA ILE A 116 11.62 -0.96 8.44
C ILE A 116 10.53 -1.56 9.34
N GLY A 117 9.56 -0.75 9.74
CA GLY A 117 8.37 -1.18 10.48
C GLY A 117 7.18 -1.45 9.57
N LYS A 118 7.14 -0.79 8.39
CA LYS A 118 6.05 -0.94 7.44
C LYS A 118 6.54 -0.70 6.02
N ILE A 119 6.04 -1.45 5.06
CA ILE A 119 6.23 -1.19 3.64
C ILE A 119 4.93 -0.70 3.02
N GLY A 120 5.05 0.32 2.18
CA GLY A 120 3.98 0.79 1.35
C GLY A 120 4.26 0.48 -0.11
N PHE A 121 3.24 0.20 -0.89
CA PHE A 121 3.35 0.07 -2.33
C PHE A 121 2.04 0.34 -3.06
N LEU A 122 2.16 0.67 -4.31
CA LEU A 122 1.11 0.57 -5.30
C LEU A 122 1.68 -0.09 -6.55
N VAL A 123 0.81 -0.54 -7.44
CA VAL A 123 1.22 -0.99 -8.76
C VAL A 123 0.75 0.01 -9.81
N LYS A 124 1.52 0.13 -10.88
CA LYS A 124 1.24 1.09 -11.95
C LYS A 124 1.75 0.61 -13.30
N ALA A 125 1.23 1.19 -14.38
CA ALA A 125 1.86 1.10 -15.68
C ALA A 125 3.25 1.75 -15.65
N LYS A 126 4.10 1.52 -16.64
CA LYS A 126 5.44 2.12 -16.74
C LYS A 126 5.37 3.64 -16.64
N ASP A 127 4.42 4.23 -17.36
CA ASP A 127 4.02 5.63 -17.23
C ASP A 127 2.81 5.74 -16.30
N GLY A 128 3.00 6.32 -15.12
CA GLY A 128 1.95 6.56 -14.13
C GLY A 128 1.05 7.76 -14.40
N ASN A 129 1.29 8.51 -15.50
CA ASN A 129 0.48 9.67 -15.84
C ASN A 129 -0.95 9.24 -16.22
N GLY A 130 -1.93 10.10 -15.93
CA GLY A 130 -3.34 9.78 -16.13
C GLY A 130 -3.88 8.78 -15.10
N ASP A 131 -3.25 8.73 -13.91
CA ASP A 131 -3.68 7.92 -12.76
C ASP A 131 -3.71 6.40 -13.01
N LYS A 132 -2.83 5.93 -13.92
CA LYS A 132 -2.69 4.50 -14.25
C LYS A 132 -1.97 3.75 -13.12
N LYS A 133 -2.62 3.71 -11.96
CA LYS A 133 -2.10 3.15 -10.72
C LYS A 133 -3.19 2.46 -9.90
N SER A 134 -2.78 1.62 -8.96
CA SER A 134 -3.68 1.08 -7.93
C SER A 134 -3.83 2.04 -6.74
N GLN A 135 -4.70 1.64 -5.80
CA GLN A 135 -4.68 2.17 -4.44
C GLN A 135 -3.34 1.90 -3.77
N ASP A 136 -3.05 2.66 -2.72
CA ASP A 136 -1.93 2.40 -1.84
C ASP A 136 -2.22 1.15 -0.99
N VAL A 137 -1.18 0.33 -0.82
CA VAL A 137 -1.20 -0.85 0.04
C VAL A 137 -0.14 -0.65 1.11
N LEU A 138 -0.50 -0.91 2.36
CA LEU A 138 0.41 -0.89 3.50
C LEU A 138 0.50 -2.29 4.10
N VAL A 139 1.71 -2.75 4.40
CA VAL A 139 2.00 -4.07 4.99
C VAL A 139 2.98 -3.90 6.12
N GLU A 140 2.61 -4.39 7.30
CA GLU A 140 3.48 -4.37 8.48
C GLU A 140 4.67 -5.31 8.30
N VAL A 141 5.83 -4.88 8.79
CA VAL A 141 7.07 -5.64 8.81
C VAL A 141 7.37 -6.04 10.25
N GLY A 142 7.73 -7.29 10.44
CA GLY A 142 7.96 -7.91 11.73
C GLY A 142 7.04 -9.11 11.96
N ILE A 143 7.59 -10.18 12.52
CA ILE A 143 6.81 -11.37 12.87
C ILE A 143 5.96 -11.17 14.10
N TYR A 144 6.29 -10.15 14.91
CA TYR A 144 5.57 -9.79 16.10
C TYR A 144 4.76 -8.52 15.89
N GLN A 145 3.50 -8.70 15.57
CA GLN A 145 2.54 -7.61 15.30
C GLN A 145 1.50 -7.56 16.39
N VAL A 146 1.18 -6.35 16.85
CA VAL A 146 0.13 -6.08 17.84
C VAL A 146 -0.93 -5.19 17.20
N THR A 147 -2.17 -5.61 17.28
CA THR A 147 -3.31 -4.83 16.79
C THR A 147 -4.26 -4.52 17.93
N LEU A 148 -4.57 -3.24 18.13
CA LEU A 148 -5.60 -2.81 19.05
C LEU A 148 -6.97 -3.19 18.47
N THR A 149 -7.72 -4.06 19.20
CA THR A 149 -9.03 -4.54 18.72
C THR A 149 -10.20 -3.83 19.39
N ALA A 150 -9.99 -3.24 20.56
CA ALA A 150 -10.99 -2.42 21.26
C ALA A 150 -10.30 -1.46 22.25
N PRO A 151 -10.70 -0.18 22.34
CA PRO A 151 -11.48 0.54 21.33
C PRO A 151 -10.74 0.61 20.00
N ALA A 152 -11.44 0.96 18.91
CA ALA A 152 -10.77 1.11 17.62
C ALA A 152 -9.69 2.18 17.70
N GLU A 153 -8.59 1.98 16.99
CA GLU A 153 -7.48 2.94 16.92
C GLU A 153 -7.98 4.33 16.49
N ASN A 154 -7.44 5.37 17.14
CA ASN A 154 -7.84 6.76 16.92
C ASN A 154 -9.35 7.07 17.17
N SER A 155 -10.06 6.17 17.86
CA SER A 155 -11.43 6.43 18.29
C SER A 155 -11.48 7.18 19.64
N SER A 156 -12.59 7.93 19.84
CA SER A 156 -12.88 8.56 21.12
C SER A 156 -13.99 7.79 21.83
N THR A 157 -13.76 7.45 23.11
CA THR A 157 -14.74 6.77 23.92
C THR A 157 -15.06 7.61 25.14
N ILE A 158 -16.36 7.89 25.36
CA ILE A 158 -16.82 8.61 26.55
C ILE A 158 -17.18 7.58 27.62
N ILE A 159 -16.57 7.69 28.80
CA ILE A 159 -16.84 6.81 29.93
C ILE A 159 -17.50 7.66 31.04
N ALA A 160 -18.62 7.20 31.55
CA ALA A 160 -19.25 7.82 32.73
C ALA A 160 -18.33 7.68 33.95
N SER A 161 -18.48 8.61 34.90
CA SER A 161 -17.73 8.54 36.19
C SER A 161 -18.00 7.20 36.86
N GLY A 162 -16.92 6.49 37.22
CA GLY A 162 -16.97 5.13 37.81
C GLY A 162 -17.17 4.00 36.78
N GLY A 163 -17.28 4.31 35.50
CA GLY A 163 -17.32 3.31 34.43
C GLY A 163 -15.95 2.72 34.12
N SER A 164 -15.93 1.58 33.43
CA SER A 164 -14.70 0.91 32.98
C SER A 164 -14.61 0.91 31.46
N LEU A 165 -13.38 0.94 30.95
CA LEU A 165 -13.07 0.77 29.53
C LEU A 165 -12.34 -0.56 29.36
N THR A 166 -12.89 -1.44 28.52
CA THR A 166 -12.16 -2.63 28.10
C THR A 166 -11.22 -2.29 26.96
N ILE A 167 -9.93 -2.57 27.16
CA ILE A 167 -8.90 -2.45 26.12
C ILE A 167 -8.51 -3.87 25.71
N SER A 168 -8.62 -4.16 24.43
CA SER A 168 -8.29 -5.46 23.86
C SER A 168 -7.29 -5.29 22.73
N ALA A 169 -6.27 -6.15 22.70
CA ALA A 169 -5.30 -6.21 21.63
C ALA A 169 -5.06 -7.67 21.24
N ALA A 170 -4.80 -7.88 19.95
CA ALA A 170 -4.35 -9.17 19.41
C ALA A 170 -2.90 -9.05 18.98
N ASN A 171 -2.14 -10.15 19.05
CA ASN A 171 -0.78 -10.21 18.51
C ASN A 171 -0.62 -11.48 17.63
N THR A 172 0.38 -11.44 16.75
CA THR A 172 0.66 -12.53 15.79
C THR A 172 1.72 -13.50 16.28
N GLY A 173 2.42 -13.21 17.37
CA GLY A 173 3.58 -14.00 17.81
C GLY A 173 3.62 -14.24 19.32
N GLY A 174 3.23 -15.41 19.80
CA GLY A 174 3.49 -15.86 21.16
C GLY A 174 2.78 -15.05 22.27
N ASN A 175 3.30 -15.13 23.48
CA ASN A 175 2.76 -14.41 24.64
C ASN A 175 3.27 -12.97 24.67
N ALA A 176 2.36 -11.99 24.75
CA ALA A 176 2.69 -10.59 24.90
C ALA A 176 2.35 -10.08 26.29
N SER A 177 3.19 -9.21 26.82
CA SER A 177 2.88 -8.37 27.98
C SER A 177 2.49 -6.98 27.49
N TYR A 178 1.39 -6.45 28.00
CA TYR A 178 0.94 -5.12 27.65
C TYR A 178 1.10 -4.19 28.84
N VAL A 179 1.57 -2.99 28.58
CA VAL A 179 1.65 -1.92 29.57
C VAL A 179 0.73 -0.80 29.14
N LEU A 180 -0.31 -0.55 29.94
CA LEU A 180 -1.20 0.59 29.71
C LEU A 180 -0.59 1.85 30.35
N LYS A 181 -0.55 2.94 29.59
CA LYS A 181 -0.10 4.25 30.08
C LYS A 181 -1.15 5.32 29.80
N ALA A 182 -1.40 6.18 30.76
CA ALA A 182 -2.14 7.42 30.59
C ALA A 182 -1.21 8.61 30.81
N ASN A 183 -1.11 9.51 29.84
CA ASN A 183 -0.20 10.66 29.88
C ASN A 183 1.25 10.26 30.22
N GLY A 184 1.72 9.13 29.72
CA GLY A 184 3.07 8.61 29.97
C GLY A 184 3.24 7.83 31.26
N THR A 185 2.24 7.83 32.17
CA THR A 185 2.27 7.10 33.45
C THR A 185 1.61 5.73 33.28
N THR A 186 2.28 4.67 33.75
CA THR A 186 1.73 3.32 33.78
C THR A 186 0.50 3.27 34.69
N ILE A 187 -0.59 2.67 34.17
CA ILE A 187 -1.81 2.39 34.93
C ILE A 187 -1.80 0.89 35.23
N ASN A 188 -1.96 0.54 36.49
CA ASN A 188 -2.09 -0.85 36.96
C ASN A 188 -3.57 -1.20 37.11
#